data_fee26138b7c3598c003d0e722e4e147d
#
_entry.id   fee26138b7c3598c003d0e722e4e147d
#
_cell.length_a   1.000
_cell.length_b   1.000
_cell.length_c   1.000
_cell.angle_alpha   90.00
_cell.angle_beta   90.00
_cell.angle_gamma   90.00
#
_symmetry.space_group_name_H-M   'P 1'
#
loop_
_entity.id
_entity.type
_entity.pdbx_description
1 polymer ?
#
loop_
_entity_poly.entity_id
_entity_poly.type
_entity_poly.pdbx_seq_one_letter_code
_entity_poly.pdbx_strand_id
1 'polypeptide(L)'
;MEHTKSQAAFEEARQYIPGGVNSPVRSFRSVGGVPPFISGGKGSKIYDIDGNEYIDYVMSYGPLLMGHVPDCVTDAIKAAAEKGTSYGAPTVAETELAKLICHLVPSMDMVRMVNSGTEATMSALRLARAYTGRDCIIKFIGCYHGHHDSLLVKAGSGGATFGVPDSPGVPRAVAATTITVPFNDLPALEKVFAERGEEIACVIMEPTPGNMGLVLPHEGFLEGVRAITKKYGALLICDEVMSGFRSAQGGSQSLYDIDPDITCLGKVIGGGLPVAAYGGKREIMQMVSPAGPMYQAGTLSGNPLAMAAGIAALTYMEQNDVCNRAESLCAILTGGLEKAAAKAGVPVQIHRLGSMFTVFFSNKPVTDFDSAAASDLEAFKIYFHSMLEQGIYLPPSQFETNFVSVAHSPEDLQKTIDAAEIAFAEVAKARK
;
A
#
# COMPACT_ATOMS: atom_id res chain seq x y z
N MET A 1 -11.12 2.87 -27.27
CA MET A 1 -11.03 1.41 -27.04
C MET A 1 -12.40 0.76 -26.99
N GLU A 2 -12.54 -0.55 -27.33
CA GLU A 2 -13.79 -1.30 -27.16
C GLU A 2 -13.92 -1.77 -25.71
N HIS A 3 -15.13 -1.66 -25.12
CA HIS A 3 -15.41 -2.08 -23.75
C HIS A 3 -16.76 -2.83 -23.61
N THR A 4 -17.32 -3.29 -24.72
CA THR A 4 -18.67 -3.89 -24.77
C THR A 4 -18.79 -5.15 -23.91
N LYS A 5 -17.78 -6.03 -23.95
CA LYS A 5 -17.77 -7.26 -23.14
C LYS A 5 -17.55 -6.94 -21.66
N SER A 6 -16.62 -6.03 -21.36
CA SER A 6 -16.36 -5.57 -19.99
C SER A 6 -17.61 -4.93 -19.38
N GLN A 7 -18.38 -4.16 -20.14
CA GLN A 7 -19.64 -3.60 -19.68
C GLN A 7 -20.66 -4.69 -19.33
N ALA A 8 -20.86 -5.66 -20.20
CA ALA A 8 -21.78 -6.77 -19.95
C ALA A 8 -21.34 -7.60 -18.72
N ALA A 9 -20.05 -7.89 -18.60
CA ALA A 9 -19.49 -8.61 -17.46
C ALA A 9 -19.65 -7.82 -16.15
N PHE A 10 -19.50 -6.50 -16.17
CA PHE A 10 -19.71 -5.65 -14.99
C PHE A 10 -21.18 -5.61 -14.56
N GLU A 11 -22.11 -5.51 -15.50
CA GLU A 11 -23.55 -5.58 -15.24
C GLU A 11 -23.96 -6.92 -14.63
N GLU A 12 -23.40 -8.02 -15.13
CA GLU A 12 -23.61 -9.36 -14.56
C GLU A 12 -22.99 -9.47 -13.16
N ALA A 13 -21.75 -9.05 -12.97
CA ALA A 13 -21.06 -9.10 -11.69
C ALA A 13 -21.83 -8.35 -10.58
N ARG A 14 -22.48 -7.24 -10.89
CA ARG A 14 -23.29 -6.45 -9.95
C ARG A 14 -24.51 -7.21 -9.40
N GLN A 15 -24.94 -8.29 -10.06
CA GLN A 15 -26.03 -9.13 -9.56
C GLN A 15 -25.58 -10.08 -8.45
N TYR A 16 -24.29 -10.42 -8.38
CA TYR A 16 -23.75 -11.43 -7.47
C TYR A 16 -22.72 -10.87 -6.48
N ILE A 17 -22.07 -9.75 -6.81
CA ILE A 17 -21.00 -9.13 -6.01
C ILE A 17 -21.42 -7.69 -5.70
N PRO A 18 -21.38 -7.25 -4.44
CA PRO A 18 -21.71 -5.87 -4.08
C PRO A 18 -20.90 -4.85 -4.89
N GLY A 19 -21.60 -4.04 -5.71
CA GLY A 19 -20.97 -3.09 -6.62
C GLY A 19 -20.17 -3.71 -7.78
N GLY A 20 -20.29 -5.04 -8.01
CA GLY A 20 -19.61 -5.78 -9.08
C GLY A 20 -18.11 -6.05 -8.84
N VAL A 21 -17.58 -5.76 -7.65
CA VAL A 21 -16.16 -5.86 -7.34
C VAL A 21 -15.90 -6.35 -5.91
N ASN A 22 -14.76 -7.02 -5.69
CA ASN A 22 -14.32 -7.48 -4.36
C ASN A 22 -13.45 -6.46 -3.62
N SER A 23 -13.22 -5.27 -4.21
CA SER A 23 -12.58 -4.12 -3.55
C SER A 23 -13.12 -2.82 -4.16
N PRO A 24 -13.56 -1.83 -3.34
CA PRO A 24 -14.35 -0.69 -3.82
C PRO A 24 -13.71 0.14 -4.93
N VAL A 25 -12.39 0.35 -4.89
CA VAL A 25 -11.66 1.18 -5.86
C VAL A 25 -11.76 0.61 -7.29
N ARG A 26 -11.90 -0.71 -7.44
CA ARG A 26 -11.97 -1.38 -8.74
C ARG A 26 -13.24 -1.07 -9.54
N SER A 27 -14.26 -0.48 -8.92
CA SER A 27 -15.54 -0.16 -9.56
C SER A 27 -15.52 1.11 -10.40
N PHE A 28 -14.43 1.84 -10.51
CA PHE A 28 -14.31 3.14 -11.20
C PHE A 28 -15.23 4.24 -10.65
N ARG A 29 -15.77 4.07 -9.44
CA ARG A 29 -16.70 5.04 -8.85
C ARG A 29 -16.15 6.46 -8.81
N SER A 30 -14.84 6.62 -8.55
CA SER A 30 -14.21 7.93 -8.41
C SER A 30 -13.95 8.62 -9.75
N VAL A 31 -13.80 7.88 -10.84
CA VAL A 31 -13.49 8.42 -12.17
C VAL A 31 -14.65 8.30 -13.14
N GLY A 32 -15.62 7.42 -12.85
CA GLY A 32 -16.74 7.09 -13.76
C GLY A 32 -16.32 6.11 -14.85
N GLY A 33 -17.30 5.73 -15.68
CA GLY A 33 -17.08 4.75 -16.74
C GLY A 33 -17.18 3.31 -16.27
N VAL A 34 -16.70 2.38 -17.11
CA VAL A 34 -16.74 0.93 -16.89
C VAL A 34 -15.32 0.41 -16.70
N PRO A 35 -15.05 -0.35 -15.63
CA PRO A 35 -13.72 -0.95 -15.44
C PRO A 35 -13.48 -2.05 -16.50
N PRO A 36 -12.28 -2.15 -17.11
CA PRO A 36 -11.94 -3.27 -17.95
C PRO A 36 -11.89 -4.56 -17.13
N PHE A 37 -12.48 -5.64 -17.68
CA PHE A 37 -12.44 -6.97 -17.09
C PHE A 37 -11.20 -7.71 -17.62
N ILE A 38 -10.26 -7.97 -16.76
CA ILE A 38 -8.92 -8.48 -17.13
C ILE A 38 -8.99 -10.00 -17.36
N SER A 39 -8.44 -10.44 -18.49
CA SER A 39 -8.30 -11.85 -18.89
C SER A 39 -6.91 -12.42 -18.61
N GLY A 40 -5.91 -11.57 -18.46
CA GLY A 40 -4.53 -12.00 -18.19
C GLY A 40 -3.54 -10.85 -18.09
N GLY A 41 -2.29 -11.19 -17.78
CA GLY A 41 -1.19 -10.22 -17.74
C GLY A 41 0.15 -10.90 -17.99
N LYS A 42 1.13 -10.14 -18.51
CA LYS A 42 2.52 -10.60 -18.70
C LYS A 42 3.46 -9.40 -18.63
N GLY A 43 4.49 -9.49 -17.82
CA GLY A 43 5.47 -8.41 -17.65
C GLY A 43 4.81 -7.12 -17.13
N SER A 44 4.96 -6.03 -17.86
CA SER A 44 4.36 -4.72 -17.55
C SER A 44 2.89 -4.58 -17.99
N LYS A 45 2.30 -5.60 -18.64
CA LYS A 45 1.03 -5.46 -19.37
C LYS A 45 -0.07 -6.32 -18.80
N ILE A 46 -1.31 -5.81 -18.93
CA ILE A 46 -2.56 -6.55 -18.73
C ILE A 46 -3.42 -6.50 -19.98
N TYR A 47 -4.27 -7.51 -20.11
CA TYR A 47 -5.16 -7.69 -21.27
C TYR A 47 -6.58 -7.87 -20.77
N ASP A 48 -7.54 -7.17 -21.38
CA ASP A 48 -8.95 -7.33 -21.02
C ASP A 48 -9.69 -8.35 -21.91
N ILE A 49 -10.93 -8.63 -21.56
CA ILE A 49 -11.79 -9.56 -22.31
C ILE A 49 -12.29 -8.99 -23.65
N ASP A 50 -12.15 -7.68 -23.86
CA ASP A 50 -12.47 -7.01 -25.11
C ASP A 50 -11.31 -7.10 -26.14
N GLY A 51 -10.10 -7.49 -25.67
CA GLY A 51 -8.89 -7.63 -26.48
C GLY A 51 -7.97 -6.42 -26.43
N ASN A 52 -8.21 -5.48 -25.54
CA ASN A 52 -7.30 -4.34 -25.35
C ASN A 52 -6.08 -4.73 -24.53
N GLU A 53 -4.94 -4.12 -24.85
CA GLU A 53 -3.68 -4.20 -24.10
C GLU A 53 -3.43 -2.89 -23.36
N TYR A 54 -3.00 -2.99 -22.10
CA TYR A 54 -2.64 -1.83 -21.27
C TYR A 54 -1.26 -2.01 -20.65
N ILE A 55 -0.46 -0.95 -20.60
CA ILE A 55 0.69 -0.85 -19.70
C ILE A 55 0.15 -0.56 -18.31
N ASP A 56 0.47 -1.42 -17.34
CA ASP A 56 -0.15 -1.43 -16.01
C ASP A 56 0.71 -0.71 -14.97
N TYR A 57 0.22 0.41 -14.46
CA TYR A 57 0.79 1.12 -13.30
C TYR A 57 0.01 0.93 -12.00
N VAL A 58 -1.00 0.07 -12.01
CA VAL A 58 -1.67 -0.39 -10.79
C VAL A 58 -0.85 -1.51 -10.14
N MET A 59 -0.27 -2.41 -10.93
CA MET A 59 0.55 -3.54 -10.44
C MET A 59 -0.10 -4.26 -9.25
N SER A 60 -1.44 -4.49 -9.37
CA SER A 60 -2.29 -5.09 -8.33
C SER A 60 -2.28 -4.32 -7.00
N TYR A 61 -2.07 -3.00 -7.03
CA TYR A 61 -1.91 -2.11 -5.87
C TYR A 61 -0.66 -2.43 -5.02
N GLY A 62 0.43 -2.82 -5.70
CA GLY A 62 1.75 -2.89 -5.09
C GLY A 62 2.48 -4.23 -5.10
N PRO A 63 1.85 -5.43 -5.06
CA PRO A 63 2.57 -6.70 -4.93
C PRO A 63 3.49 -7.04 -6.12
N LEU A 64 3.20 -6.55 -7.33
CA LEU A 64 3.88 -7.02 -8.54
C LEU A 64 5.11 -6.15 -8.91
N LEU A 65 6.11 -6.08 -8.03
CA LEU A 65 7.34 -5.33 -8.29
C LEU A 65 8.17 -5.91 -9.45
N MET A 66 8.02 -7.21 -9.72
CA MET A 66 8.63 -7.90 -10.85
C MET A 66 7.74 -7.97 -12.10
N GLY A 67 6.54 -7.35 -12.07
CA GLY A 67 5.54 -7.45 -13.12
C GLY A 67 4.66 -8.70 -13.01
N HIS A 68 3.83 -8.90 -14.04
CA HIS A 68 2.91 -10.03 -14.14
C HIS A 68 3.64 -11.31 -14.56
N VAL A 69 3.30 -12.43 -13.91
CA VAL A 69 3.77 -13.79 -14.26
C VAL A 69 5.30 -13.86 -14.40
N PRO A 70 6.08 -13.42 -13.38
CA PRO A 70 7.53 -13.63 -13.40
C PRO A 70 7.84 -15.12 -13.27
N ASP A 71 8.72 -15.65 -14.14
CA ASP A 71 8.96 -17.09 -14.27
C ASP A 71 9.40 -17.72 -12.93
N CYS A 72 10.30 -17.07 -12.19
CA CYS A 72 10.79 -17.58 -10.90
C CYS A 72 9.65 -17.83 -9.88
N VAL A 73 8.66 -16.95 -9.80
CA VAL A 73 7.50 -17.11 -8.90
C VAL A 73 6.52 -18.13 -9.44
N THR A 74 6.24 -18.08 -10.74
CA THR A 74 5.29 -18.98 -11.39
C THR A 74 5.73 -20.44 -11.28
N ASP A 75 7.02 -20.73 -11.50
CA ASP A 75 7.56 -22.07 -11.42
C ASP A 75 7.61 -22.58 -9.97
N ALA A 76 7.92 -21.70 -9.01
CA ALA A 76 7.84 -22.04 -7.58
C ALA A 76 6.41 -22.40 -7.14
N ILE A 77 5.39 -21.65 -7.61
CA ILE A 77 3.98 -21.95 -7.35
C ILE A 77 3.58 -23.31 -7.92
N LYS A 78 3.93 -23.60 -9.19
CA LYS A 78 3.63 -24.89 -9.83
C LYS A 78 4.24 -26.04 -9.05
N ALA A 79 5.52 -25.95 -8.72
CA ALA A 79 6.25 -26.99 -7.97
C ALA A 79 5.68 -27.20 -6.55
N ALA A 80 5.21 -26.14 -5.90
CA ALA A 80 4.55 -26.26 -4.60
C ALA A 80 3.15 -26.89 -4.72
N ALA A 81 2.38 -26.52 -5.75
CA ALA A 81 1.03 -27.04 -6.00
C ALA A 81 1.00 -28.55 -6.20
N GLU A 82 2.03 -29.11 -6.85
CA GLU A 82 2.18 -30.57 -7.05
C GLU A 82 2.33 -31.35 -5.73
N LYS A 83 2.77 -30.69 -4.65
CA LYS A 83 2.95 -31.29 -3.32
C LYS A 83 1.77 -31.07 -2.38
N GLY A 84 0.88 -30.15 -2.71
CA GLY A 84 -0.30 -29.80 -1.93
C GLY A 84 -0.38 -28.32 -1.59
N THR A 85 -1.60 -27.86 -1.28
CA THR A 85 -1.92 -26.44 -1.11
C THR A 85 -2.10 -26.03 0.36
N SER A 86 -2.35 -26.99 1.27
CA SER A 86 -2.55 -26.73 2.70
C SER A 86 -2.45 -28.04 3.48
N TYR A 87 -1.81 -28.02 4.64
CA TYR A 87 -1.57 -29.24 5.43
C TYR A 87 -2.15 -29.20 6.84
N GLY A 88 -2.49 -28.02 7.38
CA GLY A 88 -2.84 -27.89 8.81
C GLY A 88 -1.70 -28.25 9.76
N ALA A 89 -0.46 -28.20 9.30
CA ALA A 89 0.77 -28.53 10.00
C ALA A 89 1.89 -27.58 9.53
N PRO A 90 2.92 -27.31 10.37
CA PRO A 90 4.04 -26.46 10.02
C PRO A 90 4.87 -27.03 8.88
N THR A 91 5.46 -26.16 8.07
CA THR A 91 6.36 -26.50 6.95
C THR A 91 7.71 -25.82 7.10
N VAL A 92 8.73 -26.40 6.45
CA VAL A 92 10.09 -25.80 6.41
C VAL A 92 10.05 -24.45 5.66
N ALA A 93 9.22 -24.32 4.64
CA ALA A 93 9.08 -23.09 3.84
C ALA A 93 8.62 -21.89 4.68
N GLU A 94 7.79 -22.10 5.70
CA GLU A 94 7.42 -21.04 6.65
C GLU A 94 8.65 -20.47 7.37
N THR A 95 9.54 -21.36 7.84
CA THR A 95 10.78 -20.94 8.49
C THR A 95 11.75 -20.27 7.53
N GLU A 96 11.84 -20.73 6.29
CA GLU A 96 12.70 -20.15 5.24
C GLU A 96 12.24 -18.73 4.90
N LEU A 97 10.95 -18.50 4.67
CA LEU A 97 10.42 -17.17 4.40
C LEU A 97 10.59 -16.25 5.63
N ALA A 98 10.36 -16.75 6.84
CA ALA A 98 10.55 -15.98 8.07
C ALA A 98 12.01 -15.50 8.22
N LYS A 99 12.98 -16.38 8.00
CA LYS A 99 14.42 -16.04 8.02
C LYS A 99 14.76 -14.99 6.97
N LEU A 100 14.24 -15.14 5.76
CA LEU A 100 14.48 -14.21 4.66
C LEU A 100 13.91 -12.82 4.97
N ILE A 101 12.70 -12.75 5.52
CA ILE A 101 12.09 -11.48 5.94
C ILE A 101 12.92 -10.82 7.05
N CYS A 102 13.31 -11.56 8.09
CA CYS A 102 14.13 -11.03 9.18
C CYS A 102 15.53 -10.56 8.70
N HIS A 103 16.08 -11.23 7.67
CA HIS A 103 17.33 -10.81 7.03
C HIS A 103 17.17 -9.48 6.26
N LEU A 104 16.09 -9.37 5.47
CA LEU A 104 15.86 -8.20 4.59
C LEU A 104 15.30 -6.99 5.33
N VAL A 105 14.65 -7.17 6.48
CA VAL A 105 14.06 -6.12 7.32
C VAL A 105 14.62 -6.21 8.74
N PRO A 106 15.78 -5.56 9.01
CA PRO A 106 16.54 -5.76 10.25
C PRO A 106 15.83 -5.36 11.57
N SER A 107 14.74 -4.59 11.51
CA SER A 107 13.89 -4.28 12.68
C SER A 107 13.07 -5.48 13.19
N MET A 108 13.05 -6.58 12.43
CA MET A 108 12.24 -7.77 12.72
C MET A 108 13.11 -8.94 13.19
N ASP A 109 13.21 -9.16 14.50
CA ASP A 109 13.87 -10.35 15.07
C ASP A 109 13.03 -11.62 14.94
N MET A 110 11.70 -11.46 14.94
CA MET A 110 10.70 -12.54 14.79
C MET A 110 9.52 -12.06 13.96
N VAL A 111 8.90 -13.00 13.23
CA VAL A 111 7.77 -12.71 12.34
C VAL A 111 6.68 -13.77 12.48
N ARG A 112 5.42 -13.35 12.34
CA ARG A 112 4.25 -14.22 12.22
C ARG A 112 3.55 -13.95 10.90
N MET A 113 3.36 -15.03 10.09
CA MET A 113 2.64 -14.95 8.83
C MET A 113 1.13 -14.89 9.06
N VAL A 114 0.46 -14.13 8.20
CA VAL A 114 -1.00 -13.99 8.07
C VAL A 114 -1.35 -13.92 6.59
N ASN A 115 -2.63 -13.72 6.21
CA ASN A 115 -3.04 -13.78 4.81
C ASN A 115 -3.30 -12.40 4.16
N SER A 116 -3.41 -11.34 4.96
CA SER A 116 -3.70 -9.99 4.46
C SER A 116 -3.06 -8.90 5.33
N GLY A 117 -2.85 -7.72 4.75
CA GLY A 117 -2.40 -6.55 5.51
C GLY A 117 -3.34 -6.18 6.65
N THR A 118 -4.65 -6.36 6.49
CA THR A 118 -5.64 -6.16 7.57
C THR A 118 -5.39 -7.09 8.75
N GLU A 119 -5.12 -8.38 8.50
CA GLU A 119 -4.77 -9.32 9.57
C GLU A 119 -3.45 -8.95 10.25
N ALA A 120 -2.46 -8.48 9.49
CA ALA A 120 -1.18 -8.05 10.05
C ALA A 120 -1.36 -6.85 10.99
N THR A 121 -2.01 -5.79 10.53
CA THR A 121 -2.24 -4.57 11.33
C THR A 121 -3.17 -4.82 12.51
N MET A 122 -4.25 -5.57 12.34
CA MET A 122 -5.14 -6.01 13.42
C MET A 122 -4.37 -6.76 14.51
N SER A 123 -3.49 -7.66 14.12
CA SER A 123 -2.68 -8.47 15.06
C SER A 123 -1.61 -7.61 15.74
N ALA A 124 -0.97 -6.70 15.02
CA ALA A 124 0.01 -5.77 15.57
C ALA A 124 -0.61 -4.83 16.61
N LEU A 125 -1.80 -4.30 16.36
CA LEU A 125 -2.54 -3.49 17.36
C LEU A 125 -2.88 -4.29 18.62
N ARG A 126 -3.38 -5.53 18.46
CA ARG A 126 -3.66 -6.41 19.60
C ARG A 126 -2.39 -6.72 20.39
N LEU A 127 -1.29 -6.95 19.69
CA LEU A 127 0.01 -7.20 20.32
C LEU A 127 0.51 -5.98 21.09
N ALA A 128 0.40 -4.79 20.53
CA ALA A 128 0.78 -3.54 21.20
C ALA A 128 -0.03 -3.31 22.47
N ARG A 129 -1.35 -3.51 22.40
CA ARG A 129 -2.23 -3.43 23.59
C ARG A 129 -1.88 -4.47 24.66
N ALA A 130 -1.63 -5.71 24.25
CA ALA A 130 -1.26 -6.79 25.16
C ALA A 130 0.10 -6.54 25.85
N TYR A 131 1.07 -6.00 25.12
CA TYR A 131 2.41 -5.73 25.62
C TYR A 131 2.43 -4.53 26.60
N THR A 132 1.72 -3.45 26.24
CA THR A 132 1.73 -2.20 27.03
C THR A 132 0.69 -2.19 28.16
N GLY A 133 -0.35 -3.03 28.06
CA GLY A 133 -1.51 -2.98 28.98
C GLY A 133 -2.41 -1.76 28.78
N ARG A 134 -2.31 -1.09 27.62
CA ARG A 134 -3.03 0.16 27.28
C ARG A 134 -3.99 -0.09 26.13
N ASP A 135 -5.07 0.70 26.03
CA ASP A 135 -6.14 0.49 25.05
C ASP A 135 -6.11 1.42 23.84
N CYS A 136 -5.68 2.67 24.01
CA CYS A 136 -5.74 3.68 22.98
C CYS A 136 -4.63 3.50 21.93
N ILE A 137 -4.96 3.81 20.68
CA ILE A 137 -4.02 3.85 19.58
C ILE A 137 -4.08 5.20 18.87
N ILE A 138 -2.98 5.61 18.26
CA ILE A 138 -2.94 6.77 17.36
C ILE A 138 -2.70 6.29 15.94
N LYS A 139 -3.45 6.85 14.98
CA LYS A 139 -3.20 6.73 13.54
C LYS A 139 -3.20 8.11 12.89
N PHE A 140 -2.54 8.24 11.73
CA PHE A 140 -2.54 9.49 10.98
C PHE A 140 -3.69 9.56 9.97
N ILE A 141 -4.24 10.77 9.81
CA ILE A 141 -5.29 11.10 8.84
C ILE A 141 -4.74 10.84 7.43
N GLY A 142 -5.54 10.19 6.59
CA GLY A 142 -5.15 9.81 5.23
C GLY A 142 -4.40 8.48 5.13
N CYS A 143 -3.80 7.97 6.22
CA CYS A 143 -3.20 6.63 6.24
C CYS A 143 -4.28 5.53 6.28
N TYR A 144 -4.03 4.45 5.54
CA TYR A 144 -4.89 3.27 5.50
C TYR A 144 -4.14 2.03 6.00
N HIS A 145 -4.73 1.35 6.95
CA HIS A 145 -4.13 0.19 7.62
C HIS A 145 -5.02 -1.05 7.59
N GLY A 146 -5.79 -1.23 6.51
CA GLY A 146 -6.79 -2.29 6.41
C GLY A 146 -8.14 -1.89 7.03
N HIS A 147 -9.07 -2.85 7.05
CA HIS A 147 -10.47 -2.59 7.40
C HIS A 147 -10.89 -3.19 8.76
N HIS A 148 -9.96 -3.30 9.71
CA HIS A 148 -10.27 -3.62 11.11
C HIS A 148 -11.02 -2.45 11.76
N ASP A 149 -12.02 -2.73 12.59
CA ASP A 149 -12.91 -1.73 13.20
C ASP A 149 -12.15 -0.58 13.90
N SER A 150 -11.06 -0.89 14.63
CA SER A 150 -10.23 0.14 15.27
C SER A 150 -9.53 1.09 14.28
N LEU A 151 -9.44 0.73 13.00
CA LEU A 151 -8.75 1.50 11.96
C LEU A 151 -9.71 2.22 11.01
N LEU A 152 -11.01 1.90 11.06
CA LEU A 152 -12.08 2.57 10.32
C LEU A 152 -12.64 3.73 11.13
N VAL A 153 -11.81 4.73 11.39
CA VAL A 153 -12.13 5.91 12.19
C VAL A 153 -11.90 7.17 11.35
N LYS A 154 -12.92 8.04 11.31
CA LYS A 154 -12.89 9.31 10.56
C LYS A 154 -11.93 10.30 11.18
N ALA A 155 -11.28 11.04 10.28
CA ALA A 155 -10.72 12.33 10.60
C ALA A 155 -11.84 13.35 10.84
N GLY A 156 -11.70 14.17 11.88
CA GLY A 156 -12.51 15.40 12.04
C GLY A 156 -11.89 16.55 11.27
N SER A 157 -12.66 17.62 11.07
CA SER A 157 -12.16 18.87 10.53
C SER A 157 -11.27 19.58 11.56
N GLY A 158 -10.00 19.78 11.22
CA GLY A 158 -9.09 20.66 11.98
C GLY A 158 -8.55 20.09 13.28
N GLY A 159 -7.54 19.23 13.22
CA GLY A 159 -6.78 18.73 14.36
C GLY A 159 -7.11 17.30 14.79
N ALA A 160 -6.61 16.88 15.95
CA ALA A 160 -6.82 15.54 16.47
C ALA A 160 -8.30 15.26 16.75
N THR A 161 -8.79 14.10 16.28
CA THR A 161 -10.19 13.68 16.44
C THR A 161 -10.29 12.37 17.18
N PHE A 162 -11.32 12.23 18.00
CA PHE A 162 -11.54 11.09 18.86
C PHE A 162 -12.78 10.31 18.43
N GLY A 163 -12.59 9.04 18.11
CA GLY A 163 -13.62 8.03 18.16
C GLY A 163 -14.84 8.16 17.23
N VAL A 164 -14.71 8.79 16.05
CA VAL A 164 -15.83 8.85 15.09
C VAL A 164 -15.72 7.72 14.06
N PRO A 165 -16.67 6.74 14.01
CA PRO A 165 -16.64 5.68 13.03
C PRO A 165 -16.67 6.20 11.59
N ASP A 166 -15.84 5.64 10.70
CA ASP A 166 -15.83 5.95 9.27
C ASP A 166 -16.81 5.10 8.47
N SER A 167 -17.19 3.95 9.00
CA SER A 167 -18.09 3.00 8.37
C SER A 167 -19.28 2.67 9.26
N PRO A 168 -20.49 2.54 8.69
CA PRO A 168 -21.59 1.87 9.37
C PRO A 168 -21.17 0.48 9.84
N GLY A 169 -21.61 0.08 11.02
CA GLY A 169 -21.28 -1.21 11.64
C GLY A 169 -20.07 -1.17 12.58
N VAL A 170 -19.22 -0.15 12.54
CA VAL A 170 -18.15 0.02 13.53
C VAL A 170 -18.76 0.48 14.87
N PRO A 171 -18.59 -0.29 15.98
CA PRO A 171 -19.10 0.10 17.28
C PRO A 171 -18.40 1.39 17.79
N ARG A 172 -19.17 2.32 18.33
CA ARG A 172 -18.62 3.57 18.90
C ARG A 172 -17.58 3.31 19.98
N ALA A 173 -17.79 2.29 20.81
CA ALA A 173 -16.85 1.92 21.86
C ALA A 173 -15.48 1.48 21.32
N VAL A 174 -15.44 0.81 20.15
CA VAL A 174 -14.20 0.44 19.48
C VAL A 174 -13.54 1.69 18.86
N ALA A 175 -14.31 2.50 18.15
CA ALA A 175 -13.79 3.74 17.56
C ALA A 175 -13.24 4.72 18.62
N ALA A 176 -13.84 4.76 19.82
CA ALA A 176 -13.43 5.63 20.92
C ALA A 176 -11.99 5.37 21.43
N THR A 177 -11.42 4.20 21.15
CA THR A 177 -10.02 3.87 21.49
C THR A 177 -9.01 4.31 20.44
N THR A 178 -9.45 4.94 19.34
CA THR A 178 -8.58 5.39 18.26
C THR A 178 -8.58 6.91 18.15
N ILE A 179 -7.38 7.46 18.18
CA ILE A 179 -7.12 8.90 18.04
C ILE A 179 -6.53 9.12 16.65
N THR A 180 -7.06 10.09 15.89
CA THR A 180 -6.52 10.49 14.60
C THR A 180 -5.80 11.83 14.71
N VAL A 181 -4.61 11.92 14.11
CA VAL A 181 -3.75 13.12 14.09
C VAL A 181 -3.37 13.42 12.63
N PRO A 182 -3.28 14.69 12.19
CA PRO A 182 -2.79 15.00 10.86
C PRO A 182 -1.39 14.43 10.62
N PHE A 183 -1.14 13.91 9.43
CA PHE A 183 0.20 13.50 9.01
C PHE A 183 1.09 14.75 8.84
N ASN A 184 2.36 14.67 9.16
CA ASN A 184 3.30 15.79 9.15
C ASN A 184 3.04 16.90 10.21
N ASP A 185 2.16 16.66 11.19
CA ASP A 185 1.87 17.57 12.30
C ASP A 185 2.39 17.00 13.64
N LEU A 186 3.69 17.15 13.88
CA LEU A 186 4.33 16.71 15.12
C LEU A 186 3.79 17.46 16.35
N PRO A 187 3.54 18.79 16.34
CA PRO A 187 2.92 19.48 17.46
C PRO A 187 1.57 18.93 17.89
N ALA A 188 0.72 18.54 16.92
CA ALA A 188 -0.57 17.91 17.25
C ALA A 188 -0.38 16.55 17.94
N LEU A 189 0.59 15.76 17.48
CA LEU A 189 0.94 14.49 18.13
C LEU A 189 1.46 14.71 19.56
N GLU A 190 2.37 15.67 19.76
CA GLU A 190 2.92 16.03 21.05
C GLU A 190 1.83 16.43 22.04
N LYS A 191 0.86 17.22 21.59
CA LYS A 191 -0.28 17.62 22.41
C LYS A 191 -1.10 16.43 22.88
N VAL A 192 -1.42 15.48 21.98
CA VAL A 192 -2.16 14.27 22.34
C VAL A 192 -1.40 13.44 23.38
N PHE A 193 -0.09 13.28 23.21
CA PHE A 193 0.73 12.56 24.18
C PHE A 193 0.84 13.29 25.53
N ALA A 194 0.91 14.63 25.53
CA ALA A 194 0.94 15.40 26.78
C ALA A 194 -0.38 15.25 27.58
N GLU A 195 -1.50 15.11 26.91
CA GLU A 195 -2.82 14.99 27.53
C GLU A 195 -3.16 13.54 27.93
N ARG A 196 -2.75 12.53 27.13
CA ARG A 196 -3.23 11.16 27.22
C ARG A 196 -2.14 10.08 27.05
N GLY A 197 -0.87 10.42 27.15
CA GLY A 197 0.25 9.53 26.82
C GLY A 197 0.24 8.20 27.56
N GLU A 198 -0.24 8.18 28.81
CA GLU A 198 -0.34 6.96 29.63
C GLU A 198 -1.41 5.96 29.16
N GLU A 199 -2.35 6.39 28.31
CA GLU A 199 -3.40 5.53 27.76
C GLU A 199 -3.01 4.92 26.39
N ILE A 200 -1.96 5.46 25.74
CA ILE A 200 -1.61 5.13 24.35
C ILE A 200 -0.73 3.88 24.31
N ALA A 201 -1.25 2.82 23.70
CA ALA A 201 -0.54 1.57 23.46
C ALA A 201 0.49 1.72 22.32
N CYS A 202 0.09 2.38 21.22
CA CYS A 202 0.95 2.55 20.06
C CYS A 202 0.53 3.72 19.16
N VAL A 203 1.48 4.13 18.34
CA VAL A 203 1.25 4.88 17.10
C VAL A 203 1.43 3.91 15.94
N ILE A 204 0.44 3.82 15.04
CA ILE A 204 0.56 3.12 13.76
C ILE A 204 0.68 4.14 12.64
N MET A 205 1.68 3.96 11.77
CA MET A 205 1.91 4.86 10.63
C MET A 205 2.38 4.09 9.39
N GLU A 206 1.97 4.56 8.22
CA GLU A 206 2.75 4.33 6.99
C GLU A 206 3.92 5.33 7.04
N PRO A 207 5.20 4.90 7.04
CA PRO A 207 6.32 5.87 7.04
C PRO A 207 6.28 6.79 5.81
N THR A 208 5.72 6.25 4.71
CA THR A 208 5.42 6.99 3.48
C THR A 208 4.02 6.60 3.04
N PRO A 209 3.00 7.39 3.39
CA PRO A 209 1.61 7.11 3.03
C PRO A 209 1.40 7.01 1.52
N GLY A 210 0.63 6.00 1.09
CA GLY A 210 0.29 5.77 -0.31
C GLY A 210 -1.22 5.70 -0.58
N ASN A 211 -2.05 5.89 0.44
CA ASN A 211 -3.53 5.79 0.34
C ASN A 211 -4.24 7.16 0.38
N MET A 212 -3.48 8.24 0.39
CA MET A 212 -3.93 9.62 0.12
C MET A 212 -3.18 10.21 -1.11
N GLY A 213 -2.77 9.34 -2.04
CA GLY A 213 -1.65 9.54 -2.91
C GLY A 213 -0.34 9.37 -2.14
N LEU A 214 0.78 9.42 -2.84
CA LEU A 214 2.10 9.31 -2.22
C LEU A 214 2.46 10.64 -1.54
N VAL A 215 2.41 10.68 -0.22
CA VAL A 215 2.80 11.86 0.58
C VAL A 215 4.09 11.56 1.31
N LEU A 216 5.07 12.47 1.19
CA LEU A 216 6.37 12.30 1.82
C LEU A 216 6.38 12.91 3.23
N PRO A 217 7.08 12.30 4.20
CA PRO A 217 7.23 12.88 5.52
C PRO A 217 8.10 14.13 5.46
N HIS A 218 7.77 15.13 6.27
CA HIS A 218 8.64 16.28 6.48
C HIS A 218 9.91 15.86 7.23
N GLU A 219 10.99 16.58 7.00
CA GLU A 219 12.24 16.42 7.76
C GLU A 219 11.97 16.51 9.27
N GLY A 220 12.48 15.55 10.04
CA GLY A 220 12.31 15.47 11.48
C GLY A 220 10.97 14.91 11.96
N PHE A 221 9.97 14.70 11.08
CA PHE A 221 8.67 14.22 11.51
C PHE A 221 8.72 12.78 12.04
N LEU A 222 9.32 11.87 11.29
CA LEU A 222 9.36 10.45 11.66
C LEU A 222 10.25 10.22 12.89
N GLU A 223 11.36 10.93 12.97
CA GLU A 223 12.26 10.94 14.15
C GLU A 223 11.52 11.46 15.38
N GLY A 224 10.72 12.51 15.22
CA GLY A 224 9.87 13.06 16.28
C GLY A 224 8.81 12.06 16.75
N VAL A 225 8.14 11.36 15.83
CA VAL A 225 7.19 10.29 16.17
C VAL A 225 7.90 9.19 16.97
N ARG A 226 9.10 8.77 16.56
CA ARG A 226 9.85 7.75 17.28
C ARG A 226 10.30 8.24 18.66
N ALA A 227 10.80 9.46 18.78
CA ALA A 227 11.24 10.03 20.05
C ALA A 227 10.07 10.11 21.06
N ILE A 228 8.88 10.54 20.62
CA ILE A 228 7.74 10.70 21.51
C ILE A 228 7.19 9.33 21.95
N THR A 229 7.10 8.33 21.05
CA THR A 229 6.68 6.98 21.45
C THR A 229 7.61 6.39 22.50
N LYS A 230 8.93 6.49 22.32
CA LYS A 230 9.93 6.07 23.33
C LYS A 230 9.75 6.80 24.66
N LYS A 231 9.55 8.10 24.64
CA LYS A 231 9.38 8.92 25.86
C LYS A 231 8.20 8.47 26.70
N TYR A 232 7.08 8.08 26.09
CA TYR A 232 5.85 7.68 26.80
C TYR A 232 5.70 6.17 26.95
N GLY A 233 6.66 5.37 26.46
CA GLY A 233 6.59 3.91 26.50
C GLY A 233 5.44 3.32 25.64
N ALA A 234 5.01 4.04 24.63
CA ALA A 234 4.12 3.55 23.59
C ALA A 234 4.93 2.87 22.49
N LEU A 235 4.35 1.87 21.81
CA LEU A 235 5.04 1.21 20.71
C LEU A 235 4.86 1.99 19.39
N LEU A 236 5.87 1.92 18.52
CA LEU A 236 5.79 2.39 17.14
C LEU A 236 5.56 1.20 16.22
N ILE A 237 4.45 1.22 15.49
CA ILE A 237 4.12 0.25 14.44
C ILE A 237 4.34 0.90 13.09
N CYS A 238 5.30 0.41 12.30
CA CYS A 238 5.46 0.78 10.91
C CYS A 238 4.63 -0.14 10.02
N ASP A 239 3.64 0.42 9.34
CA ASP A 239 2.89 -0.26 8.30
C ASP A 239 3.61 -0.11 6.96
N GLU A 240 4.37 -1.12 6.62
CA GLU A 240 5.10 -1.25 5.35
C GLU A 240 4.40 -2.20 4.37
N VAL A 241 3.10 -2.43 4.55
CA VAL A 241 2.32 -3.29 3.64
C VAL A 241 2.37 -2.77 2.20
N MET A 242 2.42 -1.46 1.99
CA MET A 242 2.58 -0.86 0.67
C MET A 242 4.04 -0.52 0.35
N SER A 243 4.73 0.16 1.25
CA SER A 243 6.07 0.72 1.03
C SER A 243 7.20 -0.31 1.15
N GLY A 244 6.98 -1.41 1.88
CA GLY A 244 7.97 -2.48 2.04
C GLY A 244 8.43 -3.03 0.69
N PHE A 245 9.75 -3.02 0.47
CA PHE A 245 10.41 -3.41 -0.79
C PHE A 245 10.10 -2.50 -2.00
N ARG A 246 9.13 -1.59 -1.89
CA ARG A 246 8.79 -0.64 -2.95
C ARG A 246 9.58 0.66 -2.84
N SER A 247 9.78 1.16 -1.64
CA SER A 247 10.58 2.36 -1.35
C SER A 247 12.08 2.03 -1.35
N ALA A 248 12.46 0.93 -0.71
CA ALA A 248 13.80 0.35 -0.68
C ALA A 248 13.70 -1.12 -0.26
N GLN A 249 14.80 -1.87 -0.32
CA GLN A 249 14.81 -3.29 0.06
C GLN A 249 14.39 -3.51 1.52
N GLY A 250 14.80 -2.65 2.45
CA GLY A 250 14.39 -2.69 3.86
C GLY A 250 13.13 -1.87 4.18
N GLY A 251 12.38 -1.41 3.16
CA GLY A 251 11.22 -0.54 3.32
C GLY A 251 11.56 0.92 3.57
N SER A 252 10.54 1.76 3.75
CA SER A 252 10.72 3.19 4.07
C SER A 252 11.43 3.40 5.39
N GLN A 253 11.25 2.51 6.37
CA GLN A 253 11.94 2.57 7.66
C GLN A 253 13.47 2.58 7.51
N SER A 254 14.02 1.87 6.51
CA SER A 254 15.46 1.86 6.27
C SER A 254 15.96 3.14 5.60
N LEU A 255 15.13 3.79 4.77
CA LEU A 255 15.49 5.07 4.15
C LEU A 255 15.55 6.22 5.15
N TYR A 256 14.69 6.19 6.15
CA TYR A 256 14.56 7.24 7.16
C TYR A 256 15.21 6.89 8.51
N ASP A 257 15.98 5.80 8.57
CA ASP A 257 16.66 5.31 9.78
C ASP A 257 15.73 5.20 11.00
N ILE A 258 14.51 4.64 10.77
CA ILE A 258 13.53 4.44 11.83
C ILE A 258 13.67 3.03 12.37
N ASP A 259 13.75 2.90 13.69
CA ASP A 259 13.75 1.63 14.42
C ASP A 259 12.36 1.40 15.07
N PRO A 260 11.37 0.82 14.35
CA PRO A 260 10.07 0.53 14.93
C PRO A 260 10.12 -0.63 15.90
N ASP A 261 9.09 -0.73 16.74
CA ASP A 261 8.92 -1.86 17.66
C ASP A 261 8.23 -3.04 16.97
N ILE A 262 7.32 -2.75 16.04
CA ILE A 262 6.59 -3.72 15.22
C ILE A 262 6.54 -3.21 13.77
N THR A 263 6.70 -4.10 12.81
CA THR A 263 6.52 -3.84 11.38
C THR A 263 5.46 -4.75 10.80
N CYS A 264 4.56 -4.20 9.99
CA CYS A 264 3.60 -4.96 9.19
C CYS A 264 4.06 -5.00 7.73
N LEU A 265 4.04 -6.17 7.12
CA LEU A 265 4.39 -6.42 5.72
C LEU A 265 3.23 -7.12 5.00
N GLY A 266 3.20 -6.99 3.67
CA GLY A 266 2.22 -7.66 2.83
C GLY A 266 2.60 -7.51 1.36
N LYS A 267 1.60 -7.61 0.48
CA LYS A 267 1.76 -7.31 -0.96
C LYS A 267 3.01 -7.99 -1.59
N VAL A 268 4.14 -7.28 -1.66
CA VAL A 268 5.37 -7.76 -2.30
C VAL A 268 5.86 -9.08 -1.71
N ILE A 269 5.76 -9.28 -0.39
CA ILE A 269 6.24 -10.52 0.25
C ILE A 269 5.47 -11.78 -0.17
N GLY A 270 4.35 -11.61 -0.86
CA GLY A 270 3.52 -12.71 -1.39
C GLY A 270 3.79 -13.06 -2.84
N GLY A 271 4.59 -12.26 -3.55
CA GLY A 271 4.81 -12.48 -4.98
C GLY A 271 3.53 -12.49 -5.83
N GLY A 272 2.46 -11.84 -5.36
CA GLY A 272 1.14 -11.81 -5.98
C GLY A 272 0.10 -12.73 -5.33
N LEU A 273 0.49 -13.59 -4.38
CA LEU A 273 -0.43 -14.43 -3.60
C LEU A 273 -0.81 -13.79 -2.26
N PRO A 274 -1.95 -14.20 -1.64
CA PRO A 274 -2.39 -13.68 -0.36
C PRO A 274 -1.47 -14.14 0.77
N VAL A 275 -0.55 -13.27 1.18
CA VAL A 275 0.27 -13.38 2.37
C VAL A 275 0.60 -11.98 2.90
N ALA A 276 0.65 -11.88 4.21
CA ALA A 276 1.17 -10.75 4.93
C ALA A 276 1.89 -11.24 6.19
N ALA A 277 2.52 -10.35 6.92
CA ALA A 277 3.23 -10.66 8.14
C ALA A 277 3.22 -9.48 9.09
N TYR A 278 3.30 -9.75 10.38
CA TYR A 278 3.69 -8.79 11.39
C TYR A 278 4.85 -9.36 12.20
N GLY A 279 5.77 -8.52 12.58
CA GLY A 279 6.96 -8.92 13.31
C GLY A 279 7.62 -7.73 13.98
N GLY A 280 8.70 -7.96 14.70
CA GLY A 280 9.40 -6.92 15.42
C GLY A 280 10.33 -7.48 16.47
N LYS A 281 10.56 -6.71 17.52
CA LYS A 281 11.50 -7.05 18.59
C LYS A 281 11.07 -8.35 19.28
N ARG A 282 12.04 -9.21 19.56
CA ARG A 282 11.81 -10.55 20.08
C ARG A 282 10.97 -10.56 21.36
N GLU A 283 11.24 -9.68 22.32
CA GLU A 283 10.51 -9.59 23.57
C GLU A 283 9.04 -9.24 23.39
N ILE A 284 8.70 -8.44 22.36
CA ILE A 284 7.32 -8.09 22.02
C ILE A 284 6.65 -9.29 21.34
N MET A 285 7.32 -9.88 20.35
CA MET A 285 6.77 -11.01 19.59
C MET A 285 6.55 -12.27 20.43
N GLN A 286 7.29 -12.46 21.51
CA GLN A 286 7.10 -13.56 22.45
C GLN A 286 5.77 -13.46 23.23
N MET A 287 5.06 -12.35 23.19
CA MET A 287 3.68 -12.26 23.72
C MET A 287 2.66 -13.02 22.87
N VAL A 288 3.00 -13.38 21.63
CA VAL A 288 2.08 -14.08 20.71
C VAL A 288 2.00 -15.57 21.07
N SER A 289 0.77 -16.08 21.18
CA SER A 289 0.51 -17.52 21.42
C SER A 289 1.14 -18.41 20.32
N PRO A 290 1.74 -19.58 20.66
CA PRO A 290 1.77 -20.25 21.97
C PRO A 290 2.91 -19.81 22.89
N ALA A 291 3.80 -18.89 22.49
CA ALA A 291 4.89 -18.43 23.34
C ALA A 291 4.40 -17.54 24.48
N GLY A 292 3.36 -16.75 24.25
CA GLY A 292 2.73 -15.85 25.21
C GLY A 292 1.20 -15.91 25.17
N PRO A 293 0.50 -15.01 25.90
CA PRO A 293 -0.94 -15.09 26.08
C PRO A 293 -1.76 -14.46 24.94
N MET A 294 -1.17 -13.65 24.05
CA MET A 294 -1.90 -12.95 23.00
C MET A 294 -2.29 -13.89 21.88
N TYR A 295 -3.59 -14.12 21.70
CA TYR A 295 -4.10 -15.06 20.71
C TYR A 295 -4.17 -14.47 19.31
N GLN A 296 -3.64 -15.21 18.33
CA GLN A 296 -3.78 -15.01 16.90
C GLN A 296 -3.67 -16.37 16.21
N ALA A 297 -4.54 -16.65 15.23
CA ALA A 297 -4.54 -17.89 14.46
C ALA A 297 -5.03 -17.62 13.03
N GLY A 298 -4.65 -18.48 12.09
CA GLY A 298 -5.12 -18.45 10.71
C GLY A 298 -4.93 -19.82 10.05
N THR A 299 -6.00 -20.42 9.56
CA THR A 299 -5.97 -21.76 8.92
C THR A 299 -5.02 -21.81 7.73
N LEU A 300 -4.95 -20.76 6.93
CA LEU A 300 -4.12 -20.69 5.72
C LEU A 300 -2.85 -19.85 5.92
N SER A 301 -2.59 -19.34 7.12
CA SER A 301 -1.34 -18.64 7.44
C SER A 301 -0.17 -19.59 7.27
N GLY A 302 0.81 -19.21 6.45
CA GLY A 302 1.95 -20.07 6.12
C GLY A 302 1.66 -21.16 5.08
N ASN A 303 0.58 -21.01 4.27
CA ASN A 303 0.27 -22.00 3.23
C ASN A 303 1.42 -22.16 2.23
N PRO A 304 1.66 -23.40 1.73
CA PRO A 304 2.86 -23.71 0.94
C PRO A 304 2.96 -22.91 -0.38
N LEU A 305 1.84 -22.56 -1.01
CA LEU A 305 1.88 -21.79 -2.26
C LEU A 305 2.38 -20.35 -2.02
N ALA A 306 1.83 -19.69 -1.01
CA ALA A 306 2.23 -18.33 -0.67
C ALA A 306 3.68 -18.28 -0.13
N MET A 307 4.10 -19.30 0.65
CA MET A 307 5.49 -19.40 1.11
C MET A 307 6.47 -19.58 -0.06
N ALA A 308 6.17 -20.49 -0.99
CA ALA A 308 7.00 -20.71 -2.17
C ALA A 308 7.09 -19.46 -3.06
N ALA A 309 5.96 -18.79 -3.30
CA ALA A 309 5.92 -17.55 -4.07
C ALA A 309 6.72 -16.42 -3.40
N GLY A 310 6.57 -16.25 -2.09
CA GLY A 310 7.28 -15.23 -1.32
C GLY A 310 8.80 -15.47 -1.29
N ILE A 311 9.24 -16.70 -1.04
CA ILE A 311 10.66 -17.06 -1.07
C ILE A 311 11.25 -16.77 -2.45
N ALA A 312 10.59 -17.24 -3.52
CA ALA A 312 11.07 -17.01 -4.88
C ALA A 312 11.16 -15.53 -5.23
N ALA A 313 10.12 -14.75 -4.87
CA ALA A 313 10.08 -13.32 -5.12
C ALA A 313 11.19 -12.57 -4.38
N LEU A 314 11.28 -12.74 -3.06
CA LEU A 314 12.25 -11.98 -2.25
C LEU A 314 13.70 -12.38 -2.56
N THR A 315 13.96 -13.67 -2.78
CA THR A 315 15.30 -14.16 -3.18
C THR A 315 15.72 -13.56 -4.52
N TYR A 316 14.82 -13.58 -5.52
CA TYR A 316 15.11 -12.98 -6.82
C TYR A 316 15.37 -11.47 -6.71
N MET A 317 14.56 -10.78 -5.91
CA MET A 317 14.68 -9.33 -5.72
C MET A 317 16.01 -8.94 -5.10
N GLU A 318 16.45 -9.66 -4.06
CA GLU A 318 17.76 -9.45 -3.43
C GLU A 318 18.92 -9.68 -4.41
N GLN A 319 18.88 -10.79 -5.14
CA GLN A 319 19.97 -11.20 -6.05
C GLN A 319 20.08 -10.31 -7.30
N ASN A 320 19.02 -9.60 -7.67
CA ASN A 320 18.94 -8.86 -8.96
C ASN A 320 18.74 -7.34 -8.79
N ASP A 321 18.94 -6.81 -7.59
CA ASP A 321 18.82 -5.37 -7.28
C ASP A 321 17.51 -4.74 -7.79
N VAL A 322 16.39 -5.46 -7.61
CA VAL A 322 15.10 -5.14 -8.21
C VAL A 322 14.58 -3.79 -7.71
N CYS A 323 14.77 -3.46 -6.43
CA CYS A 323 14.29 -2.21 -5.84
C CYS A 323 14.92 -0.98 -6.52
N ASN A 324 16.26 -0.93 -6.62
CA ASN A 324 16.98 0.20 -7.23
C ASN A 324 16.73 0.30 -8.74
N ARG A 325 16.59 -0.84 -9.42
CA ARG A 325 16.23 -0.86 -10.85
C ARG A 325 14.84 -0.28 -11.08
N ALA A 326 13.84 -0.66 -10.27
CA ALA A 326 12.49 -0.12 -10.37
C ALA A 326 12.44 1.37 -10.02
N GLU A 327 13.21 1.82 -9.03
CA GLU A 327 13.37 3.24 -8.71
C GLU A 327 13.95 4.04 -9.89
N SER A 328 14.99 3.53 -10.53
CA SER A 328 15.59 4.19 -11.71
C SER A 328 14.57 4.36 -12.84
N LEU A 329 13.76 3.34 -13.12
CA LEU A 329 12.69 3.41 -14.11
C LEU A 329 11.60 4.43 -13.71
N CYS A 330 11.25 4.45 -12.43
CA CYS A 330 10.28 5.40 -11.87
C CYS A 330 10.78 6.86 -12.01
N ALA A 331 12.07 7.10 -11.77
CA ALA A 331 12.67 8.42 -11.93
C ALA A 331 12.64 8.91 -13.39
N ILE A 332 12.93 8.03 -14.34
CA ILE A 332 12.84 8.35 -15.77
C ILE A 332 11.39 8.70 -16.15
N LEU A 333 10.44 7.88 -15.75
CA LEU A 333 9.02 8.10 -16.03
C LEU A 333 8.55 9.44 -15.47
N THR A 334 8.75 9.66 -14.16
CA THR A 334 8.24 10.88 -13.49
C THR A 334 8.87 12.14 -14.05
N GLY A 335 10.17 12.13 -14.37
CA GLY A 335 10.82 13.26 -15.07
C GLY A 335 10.25 13.54 -16.47
N GLY A 336 9.76 12.50 -17.17
CA GLY A 336 9.02 12.65 -18.43
C GLY A 336 7.63 13.26 -18.21
N LEU A 337 6.89 12.79 -17.19
CA LEU A 337 5.57 13.33 -16.84
C LEU A 337 5.63 14.80 -16.42
N GLU A 338 6.64 15.21 -15.65
CA GLU A 338 6.87 16.62 -15.28
C GLU A 338 7.06 17.50 -16.49
N LYS A 339 7.87 17.07 -17.46
CA LYS A 339 8.09 17.79 -18.72
C LYS A 339 6.82 17.89 -19.56
N ALA A 340 6.04 16.81 -19.65
CA ALA A 340 4.77 16.76 -20.37
C ALA A 340 3.73 17.74 -19.77
N ALA A 341 3.59 17.75 -18.44
CA ALA A 341 2.71 18.67 -17.73
C ALA A 341 3.13 20.14 -17.92
N ALA A 342 4.43 20.43 -17.79
CA ALA A 342 4.99 21.77 -18.01
C ALA A 342 4.76 22.27 -19.45
N LYS A 343 4.96 21.41 -20.44
CA LYS A 343 4.70 21.70 -21.87
C LYS A 343 3.23 22.06 -22.13
N ALA A 344 2.31 21.40 -21.44
CA ALA A 344 0.87 21.67 -21.55
C ALA A 344 0.41 22.86 -20.67
N GLY A 345 1.25 23.39 -19.79
CA GLY A 345 0.92 24.45 -18.83
C GLY A 345 -0.06 23.98 -17.72
N VAL A 346 -0.07 22.69 -17.40
CA VAL A 346 -0.91 22.12 -16.34
C VAL A 346 -0.10 22.06 -15.03
N PRO A 347 -0.53 22.74 -13.97
CA PRO A 347 0.15 22.68 -12.69
C PRO A 347 -0.08 21.33 -12.04
N VAL A 348 1.01 20.64 -11.72
CA VAL A 348 1.01 19.37 -11.00
C VAL A 348 2.09 19.34 -9.93
N GLN A 349 1.87 18.51 -8.90
CA GLN A 349 2.89 18.08 -7.97
C GLN A 349 3.10 16.57 -8.21
N ILE A 350 4.30 16.15 -8.57
CA ILE A 350 4.63 14.74 -8.76
C ILE A 350 5.52 14.29 -7.62
N HIS A 351 4.98 13.40 -6.78
CA HIS A 351 5.74 12.79 -5.71
C HIS A 351 6.23 11.42 -6.13
N ARG A 352 7.48 11.11 -5.80
CA ARG A 352 8.12 9.82 -6.09
C ARG A 352 8.94 9.35 -4.89
N LEU A 353 8.86 8.06 -4.58
CA LEU A 353 9.76 7.36 -3.66
C LEU A 353 9.92 5.90 -4.11
N GLY A 354 11.17 5.48 -4.34
CA GLY A 354 11.43 4.16 -4.90
C GLY A 354 10.65 3.94 -6.20
N SER A 355 9.90 2.85 -6.27
CA SER A 355 9.07 2.48 -7.43
C SER A 355 7.63 3.00 -7.39
N MET A 356 7.34 3.94 -6.49
CA MET A 356 6.01 4.52 -6.26
C MET A 356 5.97 5.98 -6.69
N PHE A 357 4.84 6.41 -7.29
CA PHE A 357 4.63 7.83 -7.61
C PHE A 357 3.16 8.21 -7.63
N THR A 358 2.88 9.50 -7.47
CA THR A 358 1.54 10.08 -7.66
C THR A 358 1.65 11.42 -8.37
N VAL A 359 0.72 11.67 -9.30
CA VAL A 359 0.54 12.95 -9.98
C VAL A 359 -0.64 13.66 -9.35
N PHE A 360 -0.40 14.68 -8.54
CA PHE A 360 -1.44 15.53 -7.97
C PHE A 360 -1.69 16.74 -8.88
N PHE A 361 -2.93 16.97 -9.24
CA PHE A 361 -3.33 18.16 -10.00
C PHE A 361 -3.49 19.36 -9.06
N SER A 362 -2.37 19.92 -8.62
CA SER A 362 -2.30 21.00 -7.64
C SER A 362 -1.19 22.00 -8.00
N ASN A 363 -1.45 23.27 -7.77
CA ASN A 363 -0.46 24.35 -7.84
C ASN A 363 0.16 24.67 -6.46
N LYS A 364 -0.22 23.92 -5.42
CA LYS A 364 0.29 24.06 -4.06
C LYS A 364 0.98 22.76 -3.64
N PRO A 365 1.96 22.81 -2.72
CA PRO A 365 2.53 21.60 -2.14
C PRO A 365 1.46 20.68 -1.54
N VAL A 366 1.65 19.37 -1.69
CA VAL A 366 0.79 18.34 -1.11
C VAL A 366 1.61 17.64 -0.01
N THR A 367 1.22 17.83 1.24
CA THR A 367 2.00 17.40 2.41
C THR A 367 1.20 16.59 3.42
N ASP A 368 -0.13 16.53 3.25
CA ASP A 368 -1.08 15.86 4.11
C ASP A 368 -2.37 15.50 3.36
N PHE A 369 -3.34 14.92 4.05
CA PHE A 369 -4.61 14.53 3.46
C PHE A 369 -5.43 15.74 2.95
N ASP A 370 -5.46 16.84 3.70
CA ASP A 370 -6.26 18.01 3.34
C ASP A 370 -5.74 18.67 2.05
N SER A 371 -4.41 18.79 1.93
CA SER A 371 -3.77 19.30 0.71
C SER A 371 -3.91 18.33 -0.47
N ALA A 372 -3.89 17.01 -0.24
CA ALA A 372 -4.18 16.01 -1.26
C ALA A 372 -5.64 16.09 -1.72
N ALA A 373 -6.59 16.22 -0.79
CA ALA A 373 -8.02 16.36 -1.08
C ALA A 373 -8.39 17.67 -1.81
N ALA A 374 -7.55 18.70 -1.67
CA ALA A 374 -7.70 19.96 -2.38
C ALA A 374 -7.23 19.90 -3.85
N SER A 375 -6.70 18.77 -4.32
CA SER A 375 -6.32 18.57 -5.73
C SER A 375 -7.54 18.63 -6.66
N ASP A 376 -7.31 19.03 -7.91
CA ASP A 376 -8.35 19.11 -8.94
C ASP A 376 -8.75 17.70 -9.43
N LEU A 377 -9.82 17.16 -8.85
CA LEU A 377 -10.32 15.82 -9.15
C LEU A 377 -10.91 15.70 -10.57
N GLU A 378 -11.44 16.79 -11.13
CA GLU A 378 -11.97 16.79 -12.51
C GLU A 378 -10.82 16.72 -13.51
N ALA A 379 -9.72 17.44 -13.27
CA ALA A 379 -8.51 17.31 -14.07
C ALA A 379 -7.94 15.89 -14.01
N PHE A 380 -7.95 15.26 -12.82
CA PHE A 380 -7.54 13.87 -12.69
C PHE A 380 -8.41 12.92 -13.50
N LYS A 381 -9.74 13.09 -13.50
CA LYS A 381 -10.64 12.24 -14.31
C LYS A 381 -10.36 12.35 -15.81
N ILE A 382 -10.17 13.56 -16.32
CA ILE A 382 -9.83 13.79 -17.73
C ILE A 382 -8.49 13.09 -18.06
N TYR A 383 -7.48 13.30 -17.23
CA TYR A 383 -6.17 12.66 -17.37
C TYR A 383 -6.28 11.13 -17.35
N PHE A 384 -6.99 10.58 -16.37
CA PHE A 384 -7.18 9.13 -16.21
C PHE A 384 -7.82 8.50 -17.47
N HIS A 385 -8.92 9.06 -17.96
CA HIS A 385 -9.62 8.51 -19.13
C HIS A 385 -8.80 8.65 -20.40
N SER A 386 -8.12 9.79 -20.60
CA SER A 386 -7.25 9.98 -21.74
C SER A 386 -6.08 8.97 -21.74
N MET A 387 -5.47 8.72 -20.58
CA MET A 387 -4.43 7.69 -20.44
C MET A 387 -4.97 6.28 -20.71
N LEU A 388 -6.15 5.95 -20.18
CA LEU A 388 -6.79 4.65 -20.37
C LEU A 388 -7.06 4.36 -21.85
N GLU A 389 -7.64 5.33 -22.58
CA GLU A 389 -7.92 5.22 -24.01
C GLU A 389 -6.65 5.06 -24.87
N GLN A 390 -5.50 5.44 -24.35
CA GLN A 390 -4.21 5.26 -24.98
C GLN A 390 -3.47 3.99 -24.53
N GLY A 391 -4.13 3.11 -23.78
CA GLY A 391 -3.57 1.85 -23.30
C GLY A 391 -2.63 1.99 -22.09
N ILE A 392 -2.86 2.99 -21.26
CA ILE A 392 -2.13 3.16 -20.00
C ILE A 392 -3.12 2.99 -18.83
N TYR A 393 -2.93 1.96 -18.03
CA TYR A 393 -3.81 1.64 -16.91
C TYR A 393 -3.27 2.22 -15.61
N LEU A 394 -3.91 3.28 -15.11
CA LEU A 394 -3.60 3.94 -13.85
C LEU A 394 -4.60 3.53 -12.76
N PRO A 395 -4.29 3.69 -11.47
CA PRO A 395 -5.28 3.56 -10.41
C PRO A 395 -6.46 4.54 -10.61
N PRO A 396 -7.72 4.06 -10.50
CA PRO A 396 -8.90 4.88 -10.78
C PRO A 396 -9.30 5.81 -9.61
N SER A 397 -8.31 6.44 -9.00
CA SER A 397 -8.51 7.42 -7.93
C SER A 397 -7.27 8.30 -7.76
N GLN A 398 -7.49 9.61 -7.57
CA GLN A 398 -6.42 10.56 -7.24
C GLN A 398 -5.67 10.19 -5.95
N PHE A 399 -6.34 9.49 -5.04
CA PHE A 399 -5.78 9.10 -3.73
C PHE A 399 -5.01 7.78 -3.76
N GLU A 400 -4.90 7.15 -4.91
CA GLU A 400 -4.11 5.93 -5.06
C GLU A 400 -2.71 6.23 -5.62
N THR A 401 -1.76 5.44 -5.20
CA THR A 401 -0.37 5.49 -5.68
C THR A 401 -0.23 4.64 -6.95
N ASN A 402 0.60 5.10 -7.89
CA ASN A 402 1.03 4.35 -9.06
C ASN A 402 2.30 3.57 -8.76
N PHE A 403 2.50 2.44 -9.45
CA PHE A 403 3.60 1.52 -9.20
C PHE A 403 4.35 1.17 -10.48
N VAL A 404 5.65 1.39 -10.48
CA VAL A 404 6.56 0.90 -11.51
C VAL A 404 7.09 -0.48 -11.12
N SER A 405 7.30 -1.35 -12.09
CA SER A 405 7.96 -2.65 -11.94
C SER A 405 9.20 -2.73 -12.80
N VAL A 406 10.12 -3.65 -12.49
CA VAL A 406 11.31 -3.88 -13.36
C VAL A 406 10.96 -4.49 -14.72
N ALA A 407 9.70 -4.88 -14.91
CA ALA A 407 9.21 -5.38 -16.20
C ALA A 407 8.82 -4.26 -17.19
N HIS A 408 8.68 -3.00 -16.72
CA HIS A 408 8.47 -1.87 -17.61
C HIS A 408 9.72 -1.62 -18.45
N SER A 409 9.58 -1.70 -19.77
CA SER A 409 10.68 -1.44 -20.70
C SER A 409 10.85 0.07 -20.94
N PRO A 410 12.00 0.51 -21.47
CA PRO A 410 12.17 1.90 -21.92
C PRO A 410 11.09 2.34 -22.93
N GLU A 411 10.63 1.43 -23.78
CA GLU A 411 9.57 1.66 -24.75
C GLU A 411 8.21 1.87 -24.07
N ASP A 412 7.91 1.09 -23.00
CA ASP A 412 6.70 1.28 -22.20
C ASP A 412 6.70 2.65 -21.53
N LEU A 413 7.83 3.07 -20.97
CA LEU A 413 7.97 4.39 -20.34
C LEU A 413 7.78 5.51 -21.36
N GLN A 414 8.41 5.40 -22.55
CA GLN A 414 8.27 6.42 -23.60
C GLN A 414 6.83 6.51 -24.10
N LYS A 415 6.17 5.37 -24.36
CA LYS A 415 4.75 5.31 -24.74
C LYS A 415 3.86 5.96 -23.68
N THR A 416 4.17 5.77 -22.41
CA THR A 416 3.43 6.39 -21.30
C THR A 416 3.63 7.91 -21.26
N ILE A 417 4.86 8.39 -21.50
CA ILE A 417 5.16 9.83 -21.56
C ILE A 417 4.45 10.47 -22.74
N ASP A 418 4.46 9.83 -23.92
CA ASP A 418 3.77 10.33 -25.12
C ASP A 418 2.25 10.41 -24.89
N ALA A 419 1.66 9.38 -24.25
CA ALA A 419 0.26 9.38 -23.87
C ALA A 419 -0.06 10.51 -22.87
N ALA A 420 0.82 10.74 -21.91
CA ALA A 420 0.65 11.80 -20.92
C ALA A 420 0.73 13.21 -21.55
N GLU A 421 1.54 13.43 -22.58
CA GLU A 421 1.54 14.71 -23.34
C GLU A 421 0.16 15.02 -23.92
N ILE A 422 -0.52 14.00 -24.48
CA ILE A 422 -1.87 14.15 -25.02
C ILE A 422 -2.86 14.39 -23.88
N ALA A 423 -2.79 13.60 -22.81
CA ALA A 423 -3.70 13.70 -21.68
C ALA A 423 -3.60 15.05 -20.97
N PHE A 424 -2.40 15.58 -20.73
CA PHE A 424 -2.23 16.92 -20.16
C PHE A 424 -2.73 18.03 -21.10
N ALA A 425 -2.59 17.86 -22.43
CA ALA A 425 -3.14 18.81 -23.38
C ALA A 425 -4.69 18.83 -23.34
N GLU A 426 -5.33 17.69 -23.12
CA GLU A 426 -6.78 17.62 -22.92
C GLU A 426 -7.22 18.28 -21.62
N VAL A 427 -6.50 18.06 -20.51
CA VAL A 427 -6.73 18.78 -19.24
C VAL A 427 -6.60 20.29 -19.45
N ALA A 428 -5.56 20.75 -20.14
CA ALA A 428 -5.36 22.18 -20.42
C ALA A 428 -6.49 22.81 -21.26
N LYS A 429 -7.07 22.05 -22.20
CA LYS A 429 -8.23 22.49 -22.99
C LYS A 429 -9.51 22.62 -22.15
N ALA A 430 -9.73 21.66 -21.24
CA ALA A 430 -10.92 21.66 -20.40
C ALA A 430 -10.91 22.78 -19.33
N ARG A 431 -9.76 23.38 -19.04
CA ARG A 431 -9.58 24.50 -18.10
C ARG A 431 -9.72 25.88 -18.74
N LYS A 432 -9.84 25.97 -20.07
CA LYS A 432 -10.08 27.20 -20.82
C LYS A 432 -11.56 27.45 -20.98
#